data_7308e48d0c3b0b75b2dfab8aabab9d7b
#
_entry.id   7308e48d0c3b0b75b2dfab8aabab9d7b
#
_cell.length_a   1.000
_cell.length_b   1.000
_cell.length_c   1.000
_cell.angle_alpha   90.00
_cell.angle_beta   90.00
_cell.angle_gamma   90.00
#
_symmetry.space_group_name_H-M   'P 1'
#
loop_
_entity.id
_entity.type
_entity.pdbx_description
1 polymer ?
#
loop_
_entity_poly.entity_id
_entity_poly.type
_entity_poly.pdbx_seq_one_letter_code
_entity_poly.pdbx_strand_id
1 'polypeptide(L)'
;MKYFILSLLCCGLLLQANSQSLYLPRDIKKAYANGTRSADGRPGKNYWQNTGKYNISITVQPPSRTVQGTEQITYFNNSPDTLKQLNMKLIMNVHRPGATRYSATTPDYLTPGMQVDSIFVNGTKKQWDNSKALGTNQFVPLSAPLMPHDSIKLNITWHYELSEKSGREGVIDNTTFYIGYFYPRISVFDDYNGWDRLEFNDRQEFYNDFNDYVLNVTVPKNFIVWATGTLQNPKQVLQPEYAKRLQKSMTSDSVMHIATAEDLAKKNITAQNDLNTWTWTATHISDLAVGVSDHYDWDAGSVVVDNATHRRASMQAAFADNSADFHLAVKWGLHALDFLSHDFPGVPYPFPKMTAFQGFADMEFPMMVNDTHETDMADAELLQDHEMAHTYFPFYMGINETRYGYMDEGWATTFELYLGYSEVGKPASDEVYRNFRVKKWIFDPSTAEDLPIIIPTSELTRGYGNNAYVKPSLSYIALRDMLGDELFKKALHVYMNNWNGKHPIPWDYFNSMSAGSGKNLNWFFYNWFFTNNYIDLNLQNVVKDNTGYKVAIENIGGFAIPFDVKVTYADGTTENLHQTPAVWEANQKQATIHIKTTKTVQSVFLDNGIFMDADISNNKWVGK
;
A
#
# COMPACT_ATOMS: atom_id res chain seq x y z
N MET A 1 31.62 69.97 31.51
CA MET A 1 30.48 69.07 31.68
C MET A 1 30.29 68.29 30.38
N LYS A 2 30.78 67.07 30.34
CA LYS A 2 30.63 66.16 29.19
C LYS A 2 29.74 65.01 29.61
N TYR A 3 28.58 64.87 28.99
CA TYR A 3 27.67 63.75 29.19
C TYR A 3 28.15 62.57 28.34
N PHE A 4 28.47 61.45 29.00
CA PHE A 4 28.70 60.15 28.35
C PHE A 4 27.35 59.47 28.24
N ILE A 5 26.89 59.22 26.99
CA ILE A 5 25.74 58.36 26.70
C ILE A 5 26.27 56.96 26.46
N LEU A 6 25.96 56.04 27.37
CA LEU A 6 26.26 54.62 27.26
C LEU A 6 25.14 53.97 26.44
N SER A 7 25.38 53.66 25.19
CA SER A 7 24.45 52.88 24.37
C SER A 7 24.64 51.40 24.71
N LEU A 8 23.66 50.79 25.37
CA LEU A 8 23.56 49.36 25.51
C LEU A 8 23.15 48.76 24.15
N LEU A 9 24.08 48.10 23.48
CA LEU A 9 23.80 47.24 22.33
C LEU A 9 23.26 45.90 22.91
N CYS A 10 21.94 45.71 22.93
CA CYS A 10 21.34 44.40 23.09
C CYS A 10 21.58 43.60 21.80
N CYS A 11 22.63 42.80 21.75
CA CYS A 11 22.75 41.70 20.80
C CYS A 11 21.68 40.64 21.13
N GLY A 12 20.53 40.76 20.51
CA GLY A 12 19.58 39.68 20.44
C GLY A 12 20.23 38.54 19.63
N LEU A 13 20.73 37.53 20.32
CA LEU A 13 21.01 36.23 19.74
C LEU A 13 19.67 35.66 19.26
N LEU A 14 19.33 35.92 18.01
CA LEU A 14 18.40 35.11 17.27
C LEU A 14 19.03 33.70 17.18
N LEU A 15 18.68 32.86 18.12
CA LEU A 15 18.80 31.41 17.93
C LEU A 15 17.96 31.09 16.70
N GLN A 16 18.58 31.13 15.51
CA GLN A 16 18.06 30.40 14.37
C GLN A 16 18.06 28.94 14.83
N ALA A 17 16.90 28.43 15.22
CA ALA A 17 16.69 27.01 15.28
C ALA A 17 17.03 26.51 13.87
N ASN A 18 18.20 25.91 13.70
CA ASN A 18 18.55 25.23 12.47
C ASN A 18 17.54 24.10 12.31
N SER A 19 16.45 24.38 11.60
CA SER A 19 15.49 23.37 11.20
C SER A 19 16.27 22.32 10.43
N GLN A 20 16.26 21.09 10.92
CA GLN A 20 16.92 19.98 10.25
C GLN A 20 16.35 19.86 8.83
N SER A 21 17.21 19.99 7.82
CA SER A 21 16.80 19.82 6.43
C SER A 21 16.91 18.35 6.07
N LEU A 22 15.86 17.80 5.42
CA LEU A 22 15.90 16.45 4.89
C LEU A 22 16.81 16.42 3.65
N TYR A 23 17.58 15.34 3.51
CA TYR A 23 18.38 15.12 2.31
C TYR A 23 17.46 14.98 1.09
N LEU A 24 17.77 15.68 0.02
CA LEU A 24 17.12 15.58 -1.28
C LEU A 24 18.09 14.99 -2.32
N PRO A 25 17.79 13.84 -2.93
CA PRO A 25 18.51 13.32 -4.10
C PRO A 25 18.51 14.31 -5.27
N ARG A 26 19.44 14.15 -6.21
CA ARG A 26 19.62 15.08 -7.33
C ARG A 26 18.42 15.17 -8.27
N ASP A 27 17.78 14.04 -8.53
CA ASP A 27 16.56 13.93 -9.33
C ASP A 27 15.38 14.64 -8.65
N ILE A 28 15.20 14.41 -7.36
CA ILE A 28 14.16 15.09 -6.57
C ILE A 28 14.41 16.61 -6.49
N LYS A 29 15.66 17.04 -6.31
CA LYS A 29 16.01 18.48 -6.40
C LYS A 29 15.62 19.09 -7.74
N LYS A 30 15.79 18.34 -8.84
CA LYS A 30 15.40 18.75 -10.17
C LYS A 30 13.88 18.94 -10.28
N ALA A 31 13.09 18.02 -9.73
CA ALA A 31 11.63 18.13 -9.73
C ALA A 31 11.15 19.41 -9.00
N TYR A 32 11.72 19.70 -7.83
CA TYR A 32 11.44 20.97 -7.13
C TYR A 32 11.86 22.19 -7.93
N ALA A 33 13.04 22.17 -8.56
CA ALA A 33 13.54 23.29 -9.37
C ALA A 33 12.66 23.51 -10.62
N ASN A 34 12.13 22.46 -11.22
CA ASN A 34 11.20 22.52 -12.35
C ASN A 34 9.79 22.97 -11.92
N GLY A 35 9.50 23.01 -10.63
CA GLY A 35 8.20 23.39 -10.09
C GLY A 35 7.12 22.32 -10.30
N THR A 36 7.50 21.06 -10.47
CA THR A 36 6.58 19.92 -10.49
C THR A 36 6.22 19.47 -9.09
N ARG A 37 7.08 19.75 -8.10
CA ARG A 37 6.86 19.49 -6.66
C ARG A 37 6.97 20.80 -5.87
N SER A 38 6.31 20.88 -4.72
CA SER A 38 6.28 22.08 -3.87
C SER A 38 6.67 21.77 -2.42
N ALA A 39 7.37 22.69 -1.77
CA ALA A 39 7.81 22.56 -0.38
C ALA A 39 6.64 22.61 0.64
N ASP A 40 5.43 22.96 0.21
CA ASP A 40 4.22 22.90 1.03
C ASP A 40 3.48 21.54 0.91
N GLY A 41 4.09 20.57 0.23
CA GLY A 41 3.57 19.22 0.04
C GLY A 41 2.52 19.08 -1.06
N ARG A 42 2.13 20.17 -1.74
CA ARG A 42 1.20 20.09 -2.88
C ARG A 42 1.93 19.68 -4.16
N PRO A 43 1.21 19.15 -5.15
CA PRO A 43 1.70 19.15 -6.52
C PRO A 43 2.12 20.58 -6.92
N GLY A 44 3.29 20.71 -7.52
CA GLY A 44 3.77 21.99 -7.99
C GLY A 44 2.93 22.51 -9.16
N LYS A 45 3.03 23.81 -9.46
CA LYS A 45 2.25 24.43 -10.54
C LYS A 45 2.48 23.82 -11.93
N ASN A 46 3.63 23.16 -12.11
CA ASN A 46 4.03 22.52 -13.35
C ASN A 46 3.91 20.99 -13.25
N TYR A 47 3.20 20.45 -12.24
CA TYR A 47 3.00 19.01 -12.11
C TYR A 47 2.23 18.46 -13.30
N TRP A 48 2.64 17.31 -13.76
CA TRP A 48 2.02 16.54 -14.83
C TRP A 48 2.13 15.05 -14.54
N GLN A 49 1.26 14.26 -15.13
CA GLN A 49 1.40 12.81 -15.26
C GLN A 49 0.78 12.38 -16.58
N ASN A 50 1.35 11.34 -17.16
CA ASN A 50 0.81 10.75 -18.37
C ASN A 50 -0.40 9.87 -18.05
N THR A 51 -1.21 9.56 -19.04
CA THR A 51 -2.40 8.72 -18.90
C THR A 51 -2.63 7.89 -20.14
N GLY A 52 -3.40 6.83 -20.03
CA GLY A 52 -3.77 5.96 -21.13
C GLY A 52 -5.27 5.62 -21.14
N LYS A 53 -5.78 5.30 -22.33
CA LYS A 53 -7.07 4.62 -22.48
C LYS A 53 -6.82 3.27 -23.09
N TYR A 54 -7.21 2.22 -22.39
CA TYR A 54 -7.00 0.83 -22.77
C TYR A 54 -8.34 0.18 -23.09
N ASN A 55 -8.46 -0.44 -24.25
CA ASN A 55 -9.55 -1.34 -24.59
C ASN A 55 -8.97 -2.72 -24.83
N ILE A 56 -9.14 -3.59 -23.85
CA ILE A 56 -8.50 -4.92 -23.79
C ILE A 56 -9.58 -5.98 -23.97
N SER A 57 -9.31 -6.95 -24.82
CA SER A 57 -10.14 -8.15 -24.97
C SER A 57 -9.27 -9.38 -24.78
N ILE A 58 -9.64 -10.24 -23.84
CA ILE A 58 -8.97 -11.52 -23.60
C ILE A 58 -9.94 -12.68 -23.77
N THR A 59 -9.38 -13.82 -24.20
CA THR A 59 -10.08 -15.10 -24.24
C THR A 59 -9.34 -16.10 -23.36
N VAL A 60 -10.09 -16.72 -22.46
CA VAL A 60 -9.62 -17.71 -21.49
C VAL A 60 -10.53 -18.92 -21.54
N GLN A 61 -9.98 -20.08 -21.83
CA GLN A 61 -10.76 -21.31 -22.01
C GLN A 61 -10.17 -22.45 -21.18
N PRO A 62 -10.38 -22.45 -19.86
CA PRO A 62 -9.93 -23.56 -19.03
C PRO A 62 -10.43 -24.92 -19.56
N PRO A 63 -9.64 -26.00 -19.49
CA PRO A 63 -8.37 -26.11 -18.77
C PRO A 63 -7.13 -25.63 -19.54
N SER A 64 -7.29 -25.01 -20.73
CA SER A 64 -6.15 -24.38 -21.41
C SER A 64 -5.65 -23.21 -20.58
N ARG A 65 -4.35 -23.20 -20.29
CA ARG A 65 -3.67 -22.13 -19.56
C ARG A 65 -3.32 -20.92 -20.45
N THR A 66 -3.63 -20.99 -21.74
CA THR A 66 -3.33 -19.92 -22.68
C THR A 66 -4.32 -18.76 -22.51
N VAL A 67 -3.80 -17.59 -22.23
CA VAL A 67 -4.51 -16.31 -22.29
C VAL A 67 -4.17 -15.65 -23.62
N GLN A 68 -5.18 -15.42 -24.47
CA GLN A 68 -5.03 -14.69 -25.73
C GLN A 68 -5.63 -13.30 -25.60
N GLY A 69 -4.90 -12.28 -26.02
CA GLY A 69 -5.32 -10.91 -25.85
C GLY A 69 -5.12 -10.04 -27.07
N THR A 70 -6.00 -9.07 -27.19
CA THR A 70 -5.84 -7.91 -28.07
C THR A 70 -6.10 -6.65 -27.28
N GLU A 71 -5.36 -5.60 -27.57
CA GLU A 71 -5.58 -4.32 -26.93
C GLU A 71 -5.37 -3.14 -27.87
N GLN A 72 -6.15 -2.10 -27.60
CA GLN A 72 -5.99 -0.79 -28.20
C GLN A 72 -5.66 0.20 -27.08
N ILE A 73 -4.49 0.84 -27.21
CA ILE A 73 -4.02 1.83 -26.24
C ILE A 73 -4.01 3.19 -26.94
N THR A 74 -4.59 4.20 -26.29
CA THR A 74 -4.33 5.60 -26.63
C THR A 74 -3.57 6.21 -25.46
N TYR A 75 -2.29 6.49 -25.67
CA TYR A 75 -1.40 7.05 -24.64
C TYR A 75 -1.21 8.54 -24.85
N PHE A 76 -1.35 9.33 -23.79
CA PHE A 76 -1.27 10.80 -23.79
C PHE A 76 0.03 11.23 -23.11
N ASN A 77 0.86 11.97 -23.84
CA ASN A 77 2.06 12.58 -23.30
C ASN A 77 1.72 13.96 -22.73
N ASN A 78 1.39 14.02 -21.44
CA ASN A 78 1.12 15.28 -20.74
C ASN A 78 2.41 15.96 -20.24
N SER A 79 3.57 15.29 -20.42
CA SER A 79 4.86 15.85 -20.02
C SER A 79 5.30 17.00 -20.94
N PRO A 80 6.21 17.89 -20.49
CA PRO A 80 6.84 18.88 -21.34
C PRO A 80 7.90 18.28 -22.27
N ASP A 81 8.18 16.99 -22.17
CA ASP A 81 9.25 16.32 -22.90
C ASP A 81 8.76 15.68 -24.21
N THR A 82 9.63 15.68 -25.21
CA THR A 82 9.43 14.94 -26.45
C THR A 82 9.88 13.50 -26.29
N LEU A 83 8.96 12.52 -26.42
CA LEU A 83 9.25 11.11 -26.26
C LEU A 83 9.65 10.48 -27.60
N LYS A 84 10.88 9.97 -27.70
CA LYS A 84 11.40 9.30 -28.91
C LYS A 84 11.13 7.79 -28.90
N GLN A 85 10.75 7.25 -27.78
CA GLN A 85 10.42 5.83 -27.56
C GLN A 85 9.41 5.73 -26.41
N LEU A 86 8.68 4.63 -26.38
CA LEU A 86 7.90 4.22 -25.21
C LEU A 86 8.67 3.13 -24.47
N ASN A 87 8.49 3.05 -23.17
CA ASN A 87 8.86 1.89 -22.38
C ASN A 87 7.61 1.06 -22.09
N MET A 88 7.63 -0.21 -22.46
CA MET A 88 6.51 -1.14 -22.28
C MET A 88 6.90 -2.17 -21.22
N LYS A 89 6.01 -2.41 -20.28
CA LYS A 89 6.12 -3.48 -19.29
C LYS A 89 5.47 -4.76 -19.83
N LEU A 90 6.23 -5.85 -19.83
CA LEU A 90 5.80 -7.21 -20.17
C LEU A 90 6.03 -8.09 -18.93
N ILE A 91 5.21 -7.90 -17.90
CA ILE A 91 5.45 -8.48 -16.57
C ILE A 91 5.52 -10.02 -16.63
N MET A 92 4.71 -10.66 -17.45
CA MET A 92 4.71 -12.12 -17.64
C MET A 92 6.07 -12.69 -18.10
N ASN A 93 6.99 -11.85 -18.54
CA ASN A 93 8.37 -12.30 -18.83
C ASN A 93 9.14 -12.70 -17.57
N VAL A 94 8.64 -12.40 -16.37
CA VAL A 94 9.21 -12.91 -15.10
C VAL A 94 9.19 -14.45 -15.06
N HIS A 95 8.26 -15.09 -15.75
CA HIS A 95 8.15 -16.55 -15.84
C HIS A 95 9.14 -17.19 -16.83
N ARG A 96 9.84 -16.41 -17.67
CA ARG A 96 10.77 -16.97 -18.65
C ARG A 96 11.98 -17.63 -17.99
N PRO A 97 12.48 -18.76 -18.54
CA PRO A 97 13.78 -19.26 -18.16
C PRO A 97 14.86 -18.17 -18.28
N GLY A 98 15.65 -17.97 -17.22
CA GLY A 98 16.70 -16.95 -17.17
C GLY A 98 16.25 -15.51 -16.90
N ALA A 99 14.97 -15.24 -16.66
CA ALA A 99 14.53 -13.94 -16.17
C ALA A 99 15.14 -13.62 -14.80
N THR A 100 15.37 -12.33 -14.54
CA THR A 100 15.81 -11.87 -13.23
C THR A 100 14.69 -12.06 -12.21
N ARG A 101 14.97 -12.82 -11.14
CA ARG A 101 14.04 -13.05 -10.03
C ARG A 101 14.77 -12.95 -8.71
N TYR A 102 14.04 -12.54 -7.68
CA TYR A 102 14.57 -12.46 -6.33
C TYR A 102 14.82 -13.86 -5.72
N SER A 103 13.90 -14.79 -5.95
CA SER A 103 13.97 -16.15 -5.41
C SER A 103 14.20 -17.19 -6.50
N ALA A 104 14.76 -18.32 -6.11
CA ALA A 104 14.80 -19.51 -6.95
C ALA A 104 13.37 -20.01 -7.21
N THR A 105 13.13 -20.54 -8.40
CA THR A 105 11.82 -21.04 -8.80
C THR A 105 11.87 -22.50 -9.24
N THR A 106 10.72 -23.13 -9.27
CA THR A 106 10.50 -24.52 -9.73
C THR A 106 10.10 -24.55 -11.22
N PRO A 107 10.26 -25.67 -11.91
CA PRO A 107 9.94 -25.76 -13.35
C PRO A 107 8.47 -25.43 -13.69
N ASP A 108 7.53 -25.72 -12.79
CA ASP A 108 6.10 -25.46 -12.94
C ASP A 108 5.73 -23.96 -12.87
N TYR A 109 6.65 -23.12 -12.36
CA TYR A 109 6.54 -21.67 -12.43
C TYR A 109 6.89 -21.13 -13.83
N LEU A 110 7.69 -21.86 -14.59
CA LEU A 110 8.28 -21.36 -15.83
C LEU A 110 7.34 -21.52 -17.04
N THR A 111 7.27 -20.45 -17.84
CA THR A 111 6.52 -20.39 -19.10
C THR A 111 7.34 -19.69 -20.19
N PRO A 112 6.90 -19.69 -21.45
CA PRO A 112 7.53 -18.86 -22.49
C PRO A 112 7.46 -17.34 -22.22
N GLY A 113 6.68 -16.90 -21.22
CA GLY A 113 6.40 -15.49 -20.94
C GLY A 113 5.50 -14.85 -22.02
N MET A 114 5.42 -13.53 -22.00
CA MET A 114 4.62 -12.76 -22.94
C MET A 114 5.13 -12.92 -24.37
N GLN A 115 4.24 -13.31 -25.28
CA GLN A 115 4.48 -13.38 -26.71
C GLN A 115 3.65 -12.28 -27.39
N VAL A 116 4.32 -11.27 -27.93
CA VAL A 116 3.68 -10.24 -28.76
C VAL A 116 3.63 -10.72 -30.20
N ASP A 117 2.42 -11.01 -30.69
CA ASP A 117 2.18 -11.54 -32.05
C ASP A 117 2.21 -10.43 -33.09
N SER A 118 1.70 -9.26 -32.73
CA SER A 118 1.77 -8.08 -33.59
C SER A 118 1.67 -6.80 -32.78
N ILE A 119 2.35 -5.76 -33.23
CA ILE A 119 2.26 -4.40 -32.67
C ILE A 119 2.19 -3.39 -33.83
N PHE A 120 1.20 -2.50 -33.75
CA PHE A 120 1.03 -1.37 -34.64
C PHE A 120 1.11 -0.08 -33.83
N VAL A 121 1.83 0.90 -34.35
CA VAL A 121 1.94 2.23 -33.77
C VAL A 121 1.40 3.23 -34.79
N ASN A 122 0.33 3.96 -34.44
CA ASN A 122 -0.41 4.85 -35.34
C ASN A 122 -0.76 4.17 -36.70
N GLY A 123 -1.21 2.90 -36.63
CA GLY A 123 -1.58 2.11 -37.79
C GLY A 123 -0.41 1.49 -38.57
N THR A 124 0.84 1.82 -38.26
CA THR A 124 2.02 1.26 -38.92
C THR A 124 2.54 0.06 -38.13
N LYS A 125 2.64 -1.09 -38.79
CA LYS A 125 3.20 -2.32 -38.21
C LYS A 125 4.66 -2.12 -37.83
N LYS A 126 5.02 -2.50 -36.60
CA LYS A 126 6.38 -2.54 -36.11
C LYS A 126 6.92 -3.96 -36.14
N GLN A 127 8.19 -4.11 -36.40
CA GLN A 127 8.87 -5.40 -36.22
C GLN A 127 9.02 -5.65 -34.71
N TRP A 128 8.67 -6.84 -34.29
CA TRP A 128 8.84 -7.32 -32.93
C TRP A 128 9.50 -8.69 -32.96
N ASP A 129 10.40 -8.92 -32.04
CA ASP A 129 11.16 -10.18 -31.93
C ASP A 129 11.12 -10.65 -30.47
N ASN A 130 10.24 -11.59 -30.18
CA ASN A 130 10.08 -12.16 -28.84
C ASN A 130 11.36 -12.81 -28.33
N SER A 131 12.28 -13.25 -29.20
CA SER A 131 13.56 -13.83 -28.77
C SER A 131 14.53 -12.78 -28.18
N LYS A 132 14.30 -11.50 -28.45
CA LYS A 132 15.07 -10.37 -27.92
C LYS A 132 14.37 -9.63 -26.80
N ALA A 133 13.04 -9.76 -26.71
CA ALA A 133 12.22 -9.14 -25.68
C ALA A 133 12.20 -10.02 -24.41
N LEU A 134 13.35 -10.18 -23.74
CA LEU A 134 13.53 -11.16 -22.66
C LEU A 134 13.17 -10.63 -21.29
N GLY A 135 13.37 -9.33 -21.03
CA GLY A 135 13.08 -8.69 -19.75
C GLY A 135 11.63 -8.24 -19.63
N THR A 136 11.26 -7.82 -18.43
CA THR A 136 9.93 -7.25 -18.15
C THR A 136 9.79 -5.80 -18.63
N ASN A 137 10.88 -5.16 -19.04
CA ASN A 137 10.89 -3.82 -19.66
C ASN A 137 11.36 -3.90 -21.11
N GLN A 138 10.61 -3.29 -22.04
CA GLN A 138 10.93 -3.29 -23.45
C GLN A 138 10.76 -1.89 -24.06
N PHE A 139 11.79 -1.39 -24.72
CA PHE A 139 11.70 -0.13 -25.44
C PHE A 139 11.11 -0.31 -26.83
N VAL A 140 10.12 0.53 -27.16
CA VAL A 140 9.49 0.62 -28.47
C VAL A 140 9.89 1.94 -29.11
N PRO A 141 10.88 1.95 -30.03
CA PRO A 141 11.29 3.17 -30.73
C PRO A 141 10.16 3.70 -31.61
N LEU A 142 9.93 5.01 -31.56
CA LEU A 142 8.91 5.68 -32.34
C LEU A 142 9.47 6.16 -33.69
N SER A 143 8.74 5.98 -34.79
CA SER A 143 9.12 6.47 -36.11
C SER A 143 9.06 7.99 -36.20
N ALA A 144 8.13 8.61 -35.48
CA ALA A 144 8.05 10.04 -35.25
C ALA A 144 7.96 10.26 -33.73
N PRO A 145 8.69 11.23 -33.18
CA PRO A 145 8.61 11.53 -31.75
C PRO A 145 7.20 11.91 -31.32
N LEU A 146 6.80 11.49 -30.12
CA LEU A 146 5.57 11.91 -29.48
C LEU A 146 5.83 13.25 -28.77
N MET A 147 5.20 14.31 -29.28
CA MET A 147 5.39 15.67 -28.79
C MET A 147 4.67 15.89 -27.44
N PRO A 148 5.07 16.92 -26.66
CA PRO A 148 4.31 17.37 -25.52
C PRO A 148 2.82 17.61 -25.86
N HIS A 149 1.94 17.14 -24.99
CA HIS A 149 0.49 17.28 -25.09
C HIS A 149 -0.16 16.60 -26.31
N ASP A 150 0.57 15.68 -26.96
CA ASP A 150 0.07 14.85 -28.05
C ASP A 150 -0.24 13.44 -27.56
N SER A 151 -0.82 12.62 -28.44
CA SER A 151 -1.17 11.23 -28.14
C SER A 151 -0.69 10.27 -29.22
N ILE A 152 -0.57 9.01 -28.83
CA ILE A 152 -0.15 7.93 -29.73
C ILE A 152 -1.09 6.73 -29.55
N LYS A 153 -1.38 6.03 -30.64
CA LYS A 153 -2.22 4.83 -30.65
C LYS A 153 -1.39 3.59 -30.89
N LEU A 154 -1.59 2.58 -30.03
CA LEU A 154 -1.04 1.24 -30.22
C LEU A 154 -2.18 0.24 -30.38
N ASN A 155 -1.98 -0.75 -31.27
CA ASN A 155 -2.79 -1.95 -31.32
C ASN A 155 -1.84 -3.13 -31.16
N ILE A 156 -2.08 -3.96 -30.17
CA ILE A 156 -1.20 -5.08 -29.82
C ILE A 156 -2.05 -6.35 -29.79
N THR A 157 -1.53 -7.42 -30.37
CA THR A 157 -2.06 -8.79 -30.23
C THR A 157 -0.99 -9.61 -29.52
N TRP A 158 -1.39 -10.36 -28.52
CA TRP A 158 -0.47 -11.09 -27.68
C TRP A 158 -1.10 -12.35 -27.09
N HIS A 159 -0.25 -13.25 -26.62
CA HIS A 159 -0.66 -14.40 -25.81
C HIS A 159 0.44 -14.76 -24.81
N TYR A 160 0.06 -15.49 -23.78
CA TYR A 160 1.00 -16.15 -22.88
C TYR A 160 0.32 -17.35 -22.21
N GLU A 161 1.12 -18.19 -21.55
CA GLU A 161 0.62 -19.28 -20.72
C GLU A 161 0.67 -18.89 -19.24
N LEU A 162 -0.42 -19.10 -18.53
CA LEU A 162 -0.44 -19.00 -17.06
C LEU A 162 0.52 -20.01 -16.45
N SER A 163 1.23 -19.62 -15.39
CA SER A 163 2.05 -20.51 -14.59
C SER A 163 1.19 -21.63 -13.98
N GLU A 164 1.72 -22.86 -13.98
CA GLU A 164 1.08 -23.98 -13.27
C GLU A 164 1.16 -23.80 -11.75
N LYS A 165 2.26 -23.17 -11.30
CA LYS A 165 2.41 -22.77 -9.90
C LYS A 165 1.75 -21.42 -9.70
N SER A 166 0.59 -21.44 -9.05
CA SER A 166 -0.08 -20.21 -8.64
C SER A 166 0.77 -19.43 -7.62
N GLY A 167 0.63 -18.14 -7.64
CA GLY A 167 1.22 -17.17 -6.76
C GLY A 167 0.42 -15.87 -6.93
N ARG A 168 1.09 -14.75 -7.20
CA ARG A 168 0.45 -13.46 -7.51
C ARG A 168 -0.55 -13.55 -8.68
N GLU A 169 -0.33 -14.49 -9.57
CA GLU A 169 -1.23 -14.92 -10.65
C GLU A 169 -0.98 -16.40 -10.95
N GLY A 170 -1.82 -17.03 -11.75
CA GLY A 170 -1.61 -18.40 -12.24
C GLY A 170 -2.81 -19.31 -12.10
N VAL A 171 -2.54 -20.59 -12.27
CA VAL A 171 -3.53 -21.67 -12.15
C VAL A 171 -3.74 -22.00 -10.69
N ILE A 172 -4.98 -21.90 -10.18
CA ILE A 172 -5.38 -22.35 -8.84
C ILE A 172 -5.78 -23.83 -8.89
N ASP A 173 -6.61 -24.17 -9.88
CA ASP A 173 -6.95 -25.54 -10.25
C ASP A 173 -7.27 -25.61 -11.76
N ASN A 174 -7.72 -26.77 -12.25
CA ASN A 174 -7.95 -27.00 -13.67
C ASN A 174 -8.94 -26.03 -14.34
N THR A 175 -9.85 -25.42 -13.56
CA THR A 175 -10.89 -24.53 -14.07
C THR A 175 -10.98 -23.21 -13.32
N THR A 176 -10.09 -22.97 -12.36
CA THR A 176 -9.99 -21.71 -11.61
C THR A 176 -8.64 -21.06 -11.84
N PHE A 177 -8.66 -19.83 -12.38
CA PHE A 177 -7.47 -19.05 -12.70
C PHE A 177 -7.56 -17.67 -12.07
N TYR A 178 -6.43 -17.20 -11.55
CA TYR A 178 -6.23 -15.79 -11.24
C TYR A 178 -5.25 -15.18 -12.24
N ILE A 179 -5.63 -14.07 -12.86
CA ILE A 179 -4.96 -13.46 -13.99
C ILE A 179 -4.60 -12.02 -13.62
N GLY A 180 -3.39 -11.81 -13.13
CA GLY A 180 -2.80 -10.51 -12.83
C GLY A 180 -1.71 -10.15 -13.82
N TYR A 181 -1.40 -8.85 -13.96
CA TYR A 181 -0.25 -8.35 -14.75
C TYR A 181 -0.24 -8.75 -16.23
N PHE A 182 -1.36 -9.15 -16.77
CA PHE A 182 -1.55 -9.99 -17.94
C PHE A 182 -1.40 -9.27 -19.29
N TYR A 183 -1.38 -7.96 -19.32
CA TYR A 183 -1.39 -7.18 -20.57
C TYR A 183 -0.10 -6.34 -20.72
N PRO A 184 0.39 -6.16 -21.95
CA PRO A 184 1.42 -5.16 -22.22
C PRO A 184 0.97 -3.77 -21.82
N ARG A 185 1.74 -3.07 -20.98
CA ARG A 185 1.37 -1.73 -20.49
C ARG A 185 2.48 -0.72 -20.73
N ILE A 186 2.13 0.54 -20.94
CA ILE A 186 3.12 1.61 -20.99
C ILE A 186 3.56 1.91 -19.56
N SER A 187 4.88 1.94 -19.35
CA SER A 187 5.50 2.27 -18.06
C SER A 187 5.24 3.72 -17.69
N VAL A 188 5.31 4.04 -16.41
CA VAL A 188 5.26 5.43 -15.94
C VAL A 188 6.46 6.22 -16.49
N PHE A 189 6.18 7.41 -16.97
CA PHE A 189 7.16 8.44 -17.26
C PHE A 189 6.90 9.59 -16.31
N ASP A 190 7.80 9.81 -15.34
CA ASP A 190 7.60 10.76 -14.25
C ASP A 190 8.52 11.98 -14.32
N ASP A 191 8.27 12.94 -13.44
CA ASP A 191 8.90 14.26 -13.41
C ASP A 191 10.31 14.28 -12.79
N TYR A 192 10.72 13.20 -12.11
CA TYR A 192 12.02 13.12 -11.44
C TYR A 192 12.96 12.06 -12.02
N ASN A 193 12.44 10.93 -12.47
CA ASN A 193 13.23 9.79 -12.93
C ASN A 193 13.06 9.49 -14.44
N GLY A 194 12.06 10.08 -15.11
CA GLY A 194 11.68 9.75 -16.48
C GLY A 194 11.01 8.38 -16.56
N TRP A 195 11.34 7.56 -17.56
CA TRP A 195 10.79 6.21 -17.67
C TRP A 195 11.16 5.35 -16.48
N ASP A 196 10.17 4.73 -15.82
CA ASP A 196 10.43 3.63 -14.92
C ASP A 196 10.94 2.42 -15.71
N ARG A 197 12.20 2.05 -15.45
CA ARG A 197 12.94 0.99 -16.15
C ARG A 197 13.28 -0.19 -15.24
N LEU A 198 12.76 -0.18 -14.01
CA LEU A 198 13.05 -1.26 -13.09
C LEU A 198 12.42 -2.55 -13.61
N GLU A 199 13.24 -3.60 -13.70
CA GLU A 199 12.76 -4.94 -14.02
C GLU A 199 11.93 -5.45 -12.85
N PHE A 200 10.79 -6.05 -13.14
CA PHE A 200 10.04 -6.79 -12.14
C PHE A 200 10.77 -8.10 -11.84
N ASN A 201 11.00 -8.39 -10.57
CA ASN A 201 11.75 -9.55 -10.11
C ASN A 201 10.99 -10.42 -9.10
N ASP A 202 9.68 -10.28 -9.04
CA ASP A 202 8.76 -11.03 -8.18
C ASP A 202 8.90 -10.74 -6.68
N ARG A 203 9.51 -9.61 -6.31
CA ARG A 203 9.65 -9.18 -4.92
C ARG A 203 9.06 -7.82 -4.64
N GLN A 204 9.52 -6.79 -5.36
CA GLN A 204 8.96 -5.44 -5.22
C GLN A 204 7.67 -5.32 -6.03
N GLU A 205 6.75 -4.51 -5.54
CA GLU A 205 5.47 -4.22 -6.17
C GLU A 205 5.64 -3.25 -7.35
N PHE A 206 4.55 -2.64 -7.82
CA PHE A 206 4.48 -2.00 -9.11
C PHE A 206 4.47 -0.48 -9.03
N TYR A 207 4.63 0.11 -10.20
CA TYR A 207 4.45 1.52 -10.44
C TYR A 207 3.74 1.69 -11.77
N ASN A 208 2.48 2.14 -11.73
CA ASN A 208 1.62 2.26 -12.90
C ASN A 208 0.93 3.63 -12.94
N ASP A 209 0.74 4.18 -14.15
CA ASP A 209 -0.09 5.37 -14.36
C ASP A 209 -1.57 5.08 -14.12
N PHE A 210 -2.33 6.11 -13.77
CA PHE A 210 -3.79 6.06 -13.71
C PHE A 210 -4.38 6.13 -15.12
N ASN A 211 -5.12 5.11 -15.50
CA ASN A 211 -5.66 4.94 -16.84
C ASN A 211 -7.16 4.64 -16.81
N ASP A 212 -7.81 4.79 -17.96
CA ASP A 212 -9.20 4.34 -18.20
C ASP A 212 -9.18 3.02 -18.94
N TYR A 213 -9.99 2.06 -18.49
CA TYR A 213 -10.04 0.71 -19.04
C TYR A 213 -11.44 0.29 -19.45
N VAL A 214 -11.51 -0.38 -20.62
CA VAL A 214 -12.60 -1.27 -20.99
C VAL A 214 -11.97 -2.66 -21.13
N LEU A 215 -12.44 -3.62 -20.34
CA LEU A 215 -11.94 -4.99 -20.34
C LEU A 215 -13.07 -5.94 -20.75
N ASN A 216 -12.84 -6.71 -21.79
CA ASN A 216 -13.72 -7.78 -22.26
C ASN A 216 -13.06 -9.12 -22.00
N VAL A 217 -13.70 -9.97 -21.21
CA VAL A 217 -13.22 -11.32 -20.88
C VAL A 217 -14.18 -12.32 -21.46
N THR A 218 -13.71 -13.11 -22.42
CA THR A 218 -14.48 -14.15 -23.08
C THR A 218 -14.11 -15.51 -22.52
N VAL A 219 -15.12 -16.20 -21.96
CA VAL A 219 -15.00 -17.51 -21.31
C VAL A 219 -16.09 -18.47 -21.81
N PRO A 220 -15.93 -19.80 -21.67
CA PRO A 220 -16.98 -20.76 -21.97
C PRO A 220 -18.21 -20.56 -21.08
N LYS A 221 -19.35 -21.10 -21.48
CA LYS A 221 -20.55 -21.17 -20.63
C LYS A 221 -20.22 -21.82 -19.29
N ASN A 222 -20.95 -21.43 -18.26
CA ASN A 222 -20.82 -21.83 -16.86
C ASN A 222 -19.60 -21.26 -16.13
N PHE A 223 -18.70 -20.57 -16.80
CA PHE A 223 -17.64 -19.83 -16.12
C PHE A 223 -18.13 -18.44 -15.68
N ILE A 224 -17.85 -18.10 -14.44
CA ILE A 224 -18.06 -16.76 -13.88
C ILE A 224 -16.75 -15.99 -13.96
N VAL A 225 -16.84 -14.68 -14.20
CA VAL A 225 -15.70 -13.77 -14.23
C VAL A 225 -15.87 -12.71 -13.16
N TRP A 226 -14.86 -12.54 -12.33
CA TRP A 226 -14.67 -11.41 -11.44
C TRP A 226 -13.49 -10.60 -11.96
N ALA A 227 -13.59 -9.29 -11.98
CA ALA A 227 -12.50 -8.45 -12.44
C ALA A 227 -12.51 -7.07 -11.80
N THR A 228 -11.37 -6.39 -11.86
CA THR A 228 -11.28 -4.95 -11.54
C THR A 228 -12.32 -4.16 -12.32
N GLY A 229 -12.96 -3.18 -11.67
CA GLY A 229 -13.97 -2.33 -12.29
C GLY A 229 -15.41 -2.76 -12.05
N THR A 230 -16.31 -2.21 -12.83
CA THR A 230 -17.76 -2.44 -12.75
C THR A 230 -18.23 -3.26 -13.94
N LEU A 231 -18.96 -4.35 -13.67
CA LEU A 231 -19.57 -5.20 -14.70
C LEU A 231 -20.68 -4.43 -15.42
N GLN A 232 -20.57 -4.31 -16.74
CA GLN A 232 -21.49 -3.51 -17.57
C GLN A 232 -22.65 -4.32 -18.12
N ASN A 233 -22.50 -5.61 -18.31
CA ASN A 233 -23.46 -6.45 -19.00
C ASN A 233 -23.98 -7.66 -18.21
N PRO A 234 -24.31 -7.54 -16.90
CA PRO A 234 -24.73 -8.67 -16.08
C PRO A 234 -25.95 -9.41 -16.64
N LYS A 235 -26.91 -8.69 -17.25
CA LYS A 235 -28.10 -9.29 -17.85
C LYS A 235 -27.83 -10.08 -19.14
N GLN A 236 -26.66 -9.92 -19.73
CA GLN A 236 -26.26 -10.65 -20.96
C GLN A 236 -25.48 -11.92 -20.63
N VAL A 237 -24.73 -11.92 -19.52
CA VAL A 237 -23.84 -13.00 -19.15
C VAL A 237 -24.35 -13.89 -18.01
N LEU A 238 -25.31 -13.41 -17.23
CA LEU A 238 -25.98 -14.16 -16.15
C LEU A 238 -27.42 -14.49 -16.52
N GLN A 239 -27.92 -15.61 -16.01
CA GLN A 239 -29.36 -15.89 -16.02
C GLN A 239 -30.09 -14.82 -15.18
N PRO A 240 -31.37 -14.52 -15.49
CA PRO A 240 -32.11 -13.42 -14.87
C PRO A 240 -32.16 -13.45 -13.33
N GLU A 241 -32.21 -14.64 -12.74
CA GLU A 241 -32.22 -14.81 -11.29
C GLU A 241 -30.94 -14.30 -10.65
N TYR A 242 -29.79 -14.73 -11.16
CA TYR A 242 -28.46 -14.36 -10.61
C TYR A 242 -28.13 -12.91 -10.88
N ALA A 243 -28.49 -12.37 -12.07
CA ALA A 243 -28.38 -10.95 -12.35
C ALA A 243 -29.20 -10.10 -11.36
N LYS A 244 -30.40 -10.59 -10.95
CA LYS A 244 -31.25 -9.92 -9.95
C LYS A 244 -30.66 -10.03 -8.55
N ARG A 245 -30.10 -11.19 -8.16
CA ARG A 245 -29.40 -11.35 -6.85
C ARG A 245 -28.23 -10.37 -6.76
N LEU A 246 -27.38 -10.32 -7.79
CA LEU A 246 -26.26 -9.36 -7.86
C LEU A 246 -26.76 -7.90 -7.78
N GLN A 247 -27.77 -7.52 -8.53
CA GLN A 247 -28.34 -6.18 -8.45
C GLN A 247 -28.84 -5.84 -7.04
N LYS A 248 -29.50 -6.79 -6.36
CA LYS A 248 -30.01 -6.58 -5.00
C LYS A 248 -28.89 -6.44 -3.97
N SER A 249 -27.77 -7.16 -4.12
CA SER A 249 -26.65 -7.06 -3.20
C SER A 249 -26.00 -5.67 -3.17
N MET A 250 -26.11 -4.90 -4.27
CA MET A 250 -25.59 -3.52 -4.35
C MET A 250 -26.28 -2.53 -3.39
N THR A 251 -27.39 -2.92 -2.77
CA THR A 251 -28.14 -2.11 -1.81
C THR A 251 -28.43 -2.88 -0.50
N SER A 252 -27.78 -4.01 -0.28
CA SER A 252 -27.96 -4.86 0.90
C SER A 252 -26.84 -4.64 1.89
N ASP A 253 -27.17 -4.31 3.14
CA ASP A 253 -26.21 -4.25 4.26
C ASP A 253 -25.84 -5.65 4.80
N SER A 254 -26.47 -6.69 4.26
CA SER A 254 -26.24 -8.09 4.66
C SER A 254 -25.64 -8.89 3.52
N VAL A 255 -24.91 -9.93 3.87
CA VAL A 255 -24.39 -10.91 2.92
C VAL A 255 -25.54 -11.57 2.15
N MET A 256 -25.39 -11.66 0.85
CA MET A 256 -26.27 -12.33 -0.08
C MET A 256 -25.50 -13.35 -0.90
N HIS A 257 -25.98 -14.58 -0.95
CA HIS A 257 -25.45 -15.61 -1.85
C HIS A 257 -25.91 -15.32 -3.28
N ILE A 258 -24.99 -14.93 -4.15
CA ILE A 258 -25.28 -14.71 -5.57
C ILE A 258 -25.36 -16.04 -6.28
N ALA A 259 -24.34 -16.92 -6.06
CA ALA A 259 -24.30 -18.28 -6.56
C ALA A 259 -23.68 -19.18 -5.49
N THR A 260 -24.37 -20.24 -5.12
CA THR A 260 -23.89 -21.26 -4.17
C THR A 260 -23.37 -22.48 -4.91
N ALA A 261 -22.63 -23.37 -4.23
CA ALA A 261 -22.20 -24.65 -4.77
C ALA A 261 -23.37 -25.47 -5.37
N GLU A 262 -24.57 -25.43 -4.72
CA GLU A 262 -25.78 -26.07 -5.25
C GLU A 262 -26.26 -25.43 -6.57
N ASP A 263 -26.20 -24.12 -6.67
CA ASP A 263 -26.55 -23.40 -7.90
C ASP A 263 -25.55 -23.70 -9.03
N LEU A 264 -24.24 -23.69 -8.72
CA LEU A 264 -23.16 -24.02 -9.64
C LEU A 264 -23.25 -25.44 -10.19
N ALA A 265 -23.63 -26.41 -9.35
CA ALA A 265 -23.85 -27.81 -9.77
C ALA A 265 -24.94 -27.96 -10.84
N LYS A 266 -25.89 -27.03 -10.92
CA LYS A 266 -26.94 -27.01 -11.97
C LYS A 266 -26.40 -26.58 -13.34
N LYS A 267 -25.19 -26.02 -13.39
CA LYS A 267 -24.52 -25.52 -14.62
C LYS A 267 -25.40 -24.59 -15.46
N ASN A 268 -26.13 -23.69 -14.81
CA ASN A 268 -27.07 -22.75 -15.43
C ASN A 268 -27.07 -21.36 -14.78
N ILE A 269 -25.92 -20.91 -14.27
CA ILE A 269 -25.79 -19.56 -13.70
C ILE A 269 -25.57 -18.53 -14.80
N THR A 270 -24.74 -18.85 -15.78
CA THR A 270 -24.40 -17.95 -16.89
C THR A 270 -25.32 -18.16 -18.09
N ALA A 271 -25.30 -17.22 -19.01
CA ALA A 271 -25.90 -17.41 -20.33
C ALA A 271 -25.33 -18.66 -20.99
N GLN A 272 -26.18 -19.41 -21.70
CA GLN A 272 -25.83 -20.74 -22.24
C GLN A 272 -25.29 -20.67 -23.69
N ASN A 273 -24.68 -19.54 -24.10
CA ASN A 273 -23.91 -19.45 -25.32
C ASN A 273 -22.62 -20.25 -25.17
N ASP A 274 -22.06 -20.78 -26.25
CA ASP A 274 -20.79 -21.52 -26.18
C ASP A 274 -19.68 -20.69 -25.53
N LEU A 275 -19.65 -19.38 -25.83
CA LEU A 275 -18.78 -18.38 -25.22
C LEU A 275 -19.61 -17.18 -24.73
N ASN A 276 -19.28 -16.66 -23.57
CA ASN A 276 -19.84 -15.43 -23.01
C ASN A 276 -18.74 -14.38 -22.83
N THR A 277 -18.99 -13.17 -23.27
CA THR A 277 -18.07 -12.05 -23.07
C THR A 277 -18.56 -11.14 -21.94
N TRP A 278 -17.79 -11.07 -20.86
CA TRP A 278 -18.01 -10.22 -19.70
C TRP A 278 -17.31 -8.88 -19.92
N THR A 279 -18.04 -7.77 -19.85
CA THR A 279 -17.49 -6.43 -20.10
C THR A 279 -17.40 -5.64 -18.80
N TRP A 280 -16.20 -5.21 -18.47
CA TRP A 280 -15.88 -4.44 -17.27
C TRP A 280 -15.35 -3.06 -17.66
N THR A 281 -15.65 -2.03 -16.86
CA THR A 281 -15.07 -0.69 -17.02
C THR A 281 -14.48 -0.21 -15.72
N ALA A 282 -13.32 0.42 -15.81
CA ALA A 282 -12.67 1.09 -14.70
C ALA A 282 -12.06 2.41 -15.18
N THR A 283 -12.21 3.45 -14.42
CA THR A 283 -11.69 4.78 -14.76
C THR A 283 -10.74 5.27 -13.70
N HIS A 284 -9.67 5.89 -14.15
CA HIS A 284 -8.65 6.48 -13.27
C HIS A 284 -8.10 5.46 -12.25
N ILE A 285 -7.65 4.32 -12.74
CA ILE A 285 -7.13 3.20 -11.95
C ILE A 285 -5.80 2.71 -12.50
N SER A 286 -4.96 2.14 -11.63
CA SER A 286 -3.56 1.82 -11.96
C SER A 286 -3.36 0.45 -12.60
N ASP A 287 -4.22 -0.55 -12.32
CA ASP A 287 -4.05 -1.91 -12.84
C ASP A 287 -5.39 -2.66 -12.94
N LEU A 288 -5.33 -3.87 -13.52
CA LEU A 288 -6.45 -4.79 -13.69
C LEU A 288 -6.06 -6.20 -13.21
N ALA A 289 -7.03 -6.87 -12.57
CA ALA A 289 -6.97 -8.30 -12.28
C ALA A 289 -8.27 -9.00 -12.69
N VAL A 290 -8.20 -10.29 -12.95
CA VAL A 290 -9.32 -11.14 -13.38
C VAL A 290 -9.26 -12.48 -12.67
N GLY A 291 -10.37 -12.89 -12.04
CA GLY A 291 -10.59 -14.25 -11.55
C GLY A 291 -11.62 -14.97 -12.44
N VAL A 292 -11.39 -16.24 -12.70
CA VAL A 292 -12.27 -17.10 -13.53
C VAL A 292 -12.46 -18.43 -12.83
N SER A 293 -13.71 -18.87 -12.65
CA SER A 293 -14.01 -20.22 -12.14
C SER A 293 -15.39 -20.67 -12.61
N ASP A 294 -15.58 -21.99 -12.73
CA ASP A 294 -16.90 -22.62 -12.98
C ASP A 294 -17.55 -23.25 -11.74
N HIS A 295 -16.87 -23.15 -10.59
CA HIS A 295 -17.33 -23.80 -9.35
C HIS A 295 -17.08 -22.99 -8.06
N TYR A 296 -16.56 -21.76 -8.15
CA TYR A 296 -16.45 -20.90 -6.97
C TYR A 296 -17.79 -20.31 -6.58
N ASP A 297 -18.12 -20.40 -5.32
CA ASP A 297 -19.25 -19.70 -4.71
C ASP A 297 -19.06 -18.19 -4.88
N TRP A 298 -20.16 -17.47 -4.93
CA TRP A 298 -20.16 -16.01 -5.08
C TRP A 298 -21.10 -15.39 -4.06
N ASP A 299 -20.51 -14.69 -3.10
CA ASP A 299 -21.21 -13.90 -2.11
C ASP A 299 -21.02 -12.41 -2.37
N ALA A 300 -21.99 -11.60 -1.98
CA ALA A 300 -21.89 -10.14 -2.09
C ALA A 300 -22.78 -9.41 -1.09
N GLY A 301 -22.35 -8.20 -0.75
CA GLY A 301 -23.10 -7.21 0.03
C GLY A 301 -22.66 -5.80 -0.36
N SER A 302 -23.14 -4.78 0.33
CA SER A 302 -22.67 -3.43 0.14
C SER A 302 -22.83 -2.60 1.39
N VAL A 303 -22.01 -1.56 1.54
CA VAL A 303 -22.04 -0.64 2.66
C VAL A 303 -21.98 0.80 2.17
N VAL A 304 -22.56 1.75 2.92
CA VAL A 304 -22.43 3.19 2.65
C VAL A 304 -21.01 3.59 3.02
N VAL A 305 -20.24 4.07 2.04
CA VAL A 305 -18.84 4.51 2.22
C VAL A 305 -18.68 6.03 2.17
N ASP A 306 -19.71 6.74 1.78
CA ASP A 306 -19.74 8.21 1.78
C ASP A 306 -21.11 8.68 2.30
N ASN A 307 -21.12 9.17 3.52
CA ASN A 307 -22.33 9.63 4.20
C ASN A 307 -22.92 10.91 3.55
N ALA A 308 -22.09 11.74 2.90
CA ALA A 308 -22.54 12.99 2.30
C ALA A 308 -23.33 12.76 1.02
N THR A 309 -22.94 11.77 0.22
CA THR A 309 -23.59 11.43 -1.06
C THR A 309 -24.45 10.16 -0.98
N HIS A 310 -24.41 9.44 0.15
CA HIS A 310 -25.01 8.12 0.33
C HIS A 310 -24.47 7.07 -0.66
N ARG A 311 -23.25 7.27 -1.16
CA ARG A 311 -22.59 6.33 -2.06
C ARG A 311 -22.26 5.04 -1.33
N ARG A 312 -22.55 3.92 -2.00
CA ARG A 312 -22.24 2.57 -1.51
C ARG A 312 -21.08 1.97 -2.30
N ALA A 313 -20.34 1.10 -1.65
CA ALA A 313 -19.40 0.18 -2.31
C ALA A 313 -19.89 -1.25 -2.10
N SER A 314 -19.76 -2.08 -3.14
CA SER A 314 -20.05 -3.51 -3.05
C SER A 314 -18.84 -4.27 -2.51
N MET A 315 -19.05 -5.15 -1.55
CA MET A 315 -18.09 -6.18 -1.17
C MET A 315 -18.52 -7.51 -1.76
N GLN A 316 -17.61 -8.23 -2.40
CA GLN A 316 -17.84 -9.51 -3.03
C GLN A 316 -16.79 -10.52 -2.58
N ALA A 317 -17.14 -11.80 -2.59
CA ALA A 317 -16.19 -12.89 -2.39
C ALA A 317 -16.43 -13.99 -3.43
N ALA A 318 -15.34 -14.59 -3.92
CA ALA A 318 -15.35 -15.73 -4.84
C ALA A 318 -14.42 -16.81 -4.29
N PHE A 319 -14.95 -18.00 -3.99
CA PHE A 319 -14.23 -18.99 -3.21
C PHE A 319 -14.75 -20.43 -3.39
N ALA A 320 -13.93 -21.42 -3.05
CA ALA A 320 -14.34 -22.81 -2.98
C ALA A 320 -15.23 -23.06 -1.75
N ASP A 321 -16.36 -23.77 -1.92
CA ASP A 321 -17.37 -24.04 -0.88
C ASP A 321 -16.79 -24.62 0.43
N ASN A 322 -15.68 -25.33 0.36
CA ASN A 322 -15.01 -25.90 1.54
C ASN A 322 -14.09 -24.93 2.30
N SER A 323 -13.95 -23.70 1.87
CA SER A 323 -13.09 -22.67 2.50
C SER A 323 -13.90 -21.90 3.55
N ALA A 324 -13.80 -22.35 4.80
CA ALA A 324 -14.66 -21.88 5.90
C ALA A 324 -14.49 -20.37 6.21
N ASP A 325 -13.29 -19.82 6.07
CA ASP A 325 -12.95 -18.43 6.24
C ASP A 325 -13.63 -17.54 5.18
N PHE A 326 -13.62 -17.97 3.92
CA PHE A 326 -14.21 -17.20 2.83
C PHE A 326 -15.73 -17.04 2.91
N HIS A 327 -16.43 -17.92 3.62
CA HIS A 327 -17.84 -17.71 3.96
C HIS A 327 -18.07 -16.49 4.86
N LEU A 328 -17.01 -15.99 5.52
CA LEU A 328 -17.02 -14.76 6.32
C LEU A 328 -16.48 -13.55 5.59
N ALA A 329 -15.78 -13.73 4.46
CA ALA A 329 -15.03 -12.69 3.76
C ALA A 329 -15.87 -11.44 3.41
N VAL A 330 -17.14 -11.63 2.96
CA VAL A 330 -18.01 -10.48 2.70
C VAL A 330 -18.38 -9.75 3.99
N LYS A 331 -18.61 -10.45 5.10
CA LYS A 331 -18.91 -9.83 6.40
C LYS A 331 -17.74 -8.99 6.90
N TRP A 332 -16.53 -9.55 6.90
CA TRP A 332 -15.29 -8.86 7.27
C TRP A 332 -15.03 -7.65 6.38
N GLY A 333 -15.11 -7.86 5.06
CA GLY A 333 -14.87 -6.77 4.10
C GLY A 333 -15.91 -5.66 4.17
N LEU A 334 -17.18 -5.90 4.51
CA LEU A 334 -18.15 -4.85 4.79
C LEU A 334 -17.76 -4.01 6.00
N HIS A 335 -17.25 -4.66 7.07
CA HIS A 335 -16.72 -3.99 8.25
C HIS A 335 -15.48 -3.16 7.91
N ALA A 336 -14.52 -3.74 7.20
CA ALA A 336 -13.30 -3.03 6.78
C ALA A 336 -13.62 -1.81 5.91
N LEU A 337 -14.52 -1.93 4.92
CA LEU A 337 -14.96 -0.81 4.09
C LEU A 337 -15.63 0.32 4.89
N ASP A 338 -16.44 -0.04 5.89
CA ASP A 338 -17.08 0.93 6.80
C ASP A 338 -16.05 1.66 7.65
N PHE A 339 -15.20 0.91 8.37
CA PHE A 339 -14.16 1.44 9.24
C PHE A 339 -13.18 2.35 8.48
N LEU A 340 -12.64 1.88 7.37
CA LEU A 340 -11.67 2.63 6.57
C LEU A 340 -12.28 3.93 6.03
N SER A 341 -13.57 3.91 5.68
CA SER A 341 -14.28 5.07 5.13
C SER A 341 -14.65 6.11 6.19
N HIS A 342 -14.97 5.70 7.43
CA HIS A 342 -15.56 6.58 8.42
C HIS A 342 -14.65 6.82 9.64
N ASP A 343 -13.84 5.83 10.04
CA ASP A 343 -13.00 5.92 11.23
C ASP A 343 -11.55 6.25 10.91
N PHE A 344 -10.80 5.35 10.26
CA PHE A 344 -9.40 5.59 9.93
C PHE A 344 -9.00 4.88 8.62
N PRO A 345 -8.48 5.60 7.61
CA PRO A 345 -8.13 7.03 7.61
C PRO A 345 -9.33 7.97 7.64
N GLY A 346 -10.57 7.47 7.54
CA GLY A 346 -11.78 8.29 7.49
C GLY A 346 -11.91 9.05 6.16
N VAL A 347 -11.52 8.42 5.08
CA VAL A 347 -11.65 8.89 3.69
C VAL A 347 -12.56 7.91 2.97
N PRO A 348 -13.65 8.37 2.34
CA PRO A 348 -14.59 7.49 1.65
C PRO A 348 -13.89 6.53 0.69
N TYR A 349 -14.15 5.22 0.82
CA TYR A 349 -13.60 4.21 -0.07
C TYR A 349 -13.76 4.65 -1.54
N PRO A 350 -12.69 4.75 -2.34
CA PRO A 350 -12.73 5.49 -3.60
C PRO A 350 -13.43 4.74 -4.73
N PHE A 351 -13.52 3.42 -4.65
CA PHE A 351 -13.96 2.57 -5.75
C PHE A 351 -15.41 2.08 -5.58
N PRO A 352 -16.05 1.56 -6.65
CA PRO A 352 -17.43 1.06 -6.57
C PRO A 352 -17.58 -0.30 -5.91
N LYS A 353 -16.49 -1.09 -5.85
CA LYS A 353 -16.50 -2.42 -5.26
C LYS A 353 -15.13 -2.85 -4.73
N MET A 354 -15.12 -3.92 -3.94
CA MET A 354 -14.00 -4.78 -3.61
C MET A 354 -14.40 -6.24 -3.84
N THR A 355 -13.46 -7.09 -4.22
CA THR A 355 -13.66 -8.54 -4.34
C THR A 355 -12.52 -9.27 -3.65
N ALA A 356 -12.81 -10.11 -2.66
CA ALA A 356 -11.88 -11.11 -2.15
C ALA A 356 -12.01 -12.38 -3.01
N PHE A 357 -10.94 -12.71 -3.72
CA PHE A 357 -10.87 -13.91 -4.56
C PHE A 357 -9.92 -14.92 -3.92
N GLN A 358 -10.40 -16.12 -3.65
CA GLN A 358 -9.56 -17.17 -3.10
C GLN A 358 -8.48 -17.59 -4.09
N GLY A 359 -7.22 -17.38 -3.72
CA GLY A 359 -6.04 -17.75 -4.50
C GLY A 359 -4.93 -18.29 -3.62
N PHE A 360 -3.67 -17.93 -3.89
CA PHE A 360 -2.50 -18.42 -3.17
C PHE A 360 -1.40 -17.36 -2.98
N ALA A 361 -1.75 -16.06 -3.02
CA ALA A 361 -0.71 -15.05 -3.11
C ALA A 361 -0.67 -14.06 -1.96
N ASP A 362 -1.78 -13.84 -1.24
CA ASP A 362 -1.90 -12.76 -0.28
C ASP A 362 -1.45 -11.46 -0.94
N MET A 363 -2.25 -11.01 -1.93
CA MET A 363 -1.82 -9.99 -2.87
C MET A 363 -2.95 -9.05 -3.25
N GLU A 364 -2.64 -7.77 -3.16
CA GLU A 364 -3.49 -6.67 -3.53
C GLU A 364 -3.54 -6.42 -5.04
N PHE A 365 -4.73 -6.05 -5.51
CA PHE A 365 -4.99 -5.45 -6.81
C PHE A 365 -6.09 -4.40 -6.68
N PRO A 366 -6.17 -3.41 -7.57
CA PRO A 366 -7.24 -2.44 -7.50
C PRO A 366 -8.62 -3.12 -7.56
N MET A 367 -9.44 -2.92 -6.52
CA MET A 367 -10.80 -3.49 -6.38
C MET A 367 -10.85 -5.03 -6.30
N MET A 368 -9.73 -5.72 -6.13
CA MET A 368 -9.69 -7.17 -6.10
C MET A 368 -8.43 -7.66 -5.37
N VAL A 369 -8.59 -8.52 -4.38
CA VAL A 369 -7.48 -9.15 -3.66
C VAL A 369 -7.44 -10.65 -3.97
N ASN A 370 -6.24 -11.25 -3.87
CA ASN A 370 -5.99 -12.67 -4.11
C ASN A 370 -5.47 -13.29 -2.82
N ASP A 371 -6.38 -13.74 -1.96
CA ASP A 371 -6.05 -14.21 -0.61
C ASP A 371 -5.99 -15.73 -0.52
N THR A 372 -5.07 -16.25 0.27
CA THR A 372 -4.97 -17.66 0.60
C THR A 372 -6.05 -18.05 1.61
N HIS A 373 -6.57 -19.28 1.49
CA HIS A 373 -7.43 -19.87 2.53
C HIS A 373 -6.61 -20.12 3.80
N GLU A 374 -7.08 -19.58 4.92
CA GLU A 374 -6.51 -19.76 6.25
C GLU A 374 -7.44 -20.61 7.14
N THR A 375 -6.84 -21.47 7.96
CA THR A 375 -7.59 -22.29 8.92
C THR A 375 -7.90 -21.56 10.23
N ASP A 376 -7.08 -20.58 10.59
CA ASP A 376 -7.34 -19.68 11.72
C ASP A 376 -8.13 -18.47 11.23
N MET A 377 -9.30 -18.25 11.81
CA MET A 377 -10.21 -17.18 11.38
C MET A 377 -9.67 -15.77 11.69
N ALA A 378 -8.85 -15.63 12.74
CA ALA A 378 -8.26 -14.35 13.09
C ALA A 378 -7.10 -14.00 12.12
N ASP A 379 -6.32 -14.99 11.70
CA ASP A 379 -5.28 -14.81 10.69
C ASP A 379 -5.91 -14.49 9.33
N ALA A 380 -7.03 -15.16 8.96
CA ALA A 380 -7.76 -14.89 7.73
C ALA A 380 -8.34 -13.46 7.67
N GLU A 381 -8.97 -13.00 8.78
CA GLU A 381 -9.51 -11.64 8.88
C GLU A 381 -8.41 -10.60 8.80
N LEU A 382 -7.31 -10.79 9.55
CA LEU A 382 -6.14 -9.91 9.52
C LEU A 382 -5.52 -9.80 8.12
N LEU A 383 -5.40 -10.92 7.41
CA LEU A 383 -4.89 -10.96 6.04
C LEU A 383 -5.78 -10.15 5.10
N GLN A 384 -7.08 -10.43 5.09
CA GLN A 384 -8.04 -9.69 4.24
C GLN A 384 -8.04 -8.19 4.54
N ASP A 385 -7.93 -7.79 5.81
CA ASP A 385 -7.87 -6.39 6.22
C ASP A 385 -6.63 -5.70 5.68
N HIS A 386 -5.48 -6.38 5.71
CA HIS A 386 -4.22 -5.89 5.16
C HIS A 386 -4.33 -5.64 3.66
N GLU A 387 -4.79 -6.66 2.90
CA GLU A 387 -4.92 -6.57 1.45
C GLU A 387 -5.97 -5.53 1.02
N MET A 388 -7.08 -5.42 1.75
CA MET A 388 -8.09 -4.39 1.49
C MET A 388 -7.60 -2.97 1.78
N ALA A 389 -6.72 -2.80 2.77
CA ALA A 389 -6.16 -1.51 3.14
C ALA A 389 -5.28 -0.90 2.03
N HIS A 390 -4.65 -1.73 1.20
CA HIS A 390 -3.91 -1.30 0.01
C HIS A 390 -4.74 -0.49 -0.99
N THR A 391 -6.07 -0.50 -0.87
CA THR A 391 -6.94 0.40 -1.65
C THR A 391 -6.52 1.86 -1.57
N TYR A 392 -6.07 2.32 -0.40
CA TYR A 392 -5.65 3.72 -0.23
C TYR A 392 -4.19 3.94 -0.61
N PHE A 393 -3.33 2.98 -0.31
CA PHE A 393 -1.91 2.94 -0.62
C PHE A 393 -1.58 1.51 -1.09
N PRO A 394 -1.30 1.26 -2.38
CA PRO A 394 -0.84 2.22 -3.39
C PRO A 394 -1.93 2.73 -4.35
N PHE A 395 -3.18 2.22 -4.32
CA PHE A 395 -4.07 2.38 -5.47
C PHE A 395 -4.78 3.74 -5.56
N TYR A 396 -5.19 4.31 -4.44
CA TYR A 396 -5.76 5.64 -4.41
C TYR A 396 -4.69 6.73 -4.50
N MET A 397 -3.53 6.49 -3.89
CA MET A 397 -2.43 7.45 -3.79
C MET A 397 -1.34 7.28 -4.85
N GLY A 398 -1.37 6.27 -5.72
CA GLY A 398 -0.45 6.05 -6.82
C GLY A 398 1.02 5.94 -6.42
N ILE A 399 1.32 5.17 -5.38
CA ILE A 399 2.68 5.00 -4.85
C ILE A 399 3.58 4.32 -5.88
N ASN A 400 4.84 4.76 -5.94
CA ASN A 400 5.91 4.05 -6.62
C ASN A 400 6.48 2.98 -5.69
N GLU A 401 5.88 1.81 -5.68
CA GLU A 401 6.21 0.72 -4.78
C GLU A 401 7.59 0.13 -5.07
N THR A 402 8.02 0.10 -6.34
CA THR A 402 9.36 -0.35 -6.71
C THR A 402 10.47 0.44 -6.03
N ARG A 403 10.18 1.68 -5.62
CA ARG A 403 11.12 2.55 -4.91
C ARG A 403 10.75 2.80 -3.46
N TYR A 404 9.47 2.91 -3.18
CA TYR A 404 8.97 3.41 -1.90
C TYR A 404 7.88 2.50 -1.31
N GLY A 405 8.09 1.17 -1.35
CA GLY A 405 7.15 0.17 -0.84
C GLY A 405 6.71 0.41 0.61
N TYR A 406 7.50 1.11 1.40
CA TYR A 406 7.10 1.52 2.75
C TYR A 406 5.97 2.56 2.80
N MET A 407 5.72 3.29 1.71
CA MET A 407 4.56 4.21 1.61
C MET A 407 3.28 3.48 1.23
N ASP A 408 3.37 2.22 0.98
CA ASP A 408 2.34 1.25 0.68
C ASP A 408 2.18 0.30 1.87
N GLU A 409 3.03 -0.67 2.03
CA GLU A 409 3.01 -1.71 3.04
C GLU A 409 3.01 -1.18 4.48
N GLY A 410 3.73 -0.08 4.73
CA GLY A 410 3.73 0.57 6.04
C GLY A 410 2.36 1.13 6.42
N TRP A 411 1.58 1.62 5.45
CA TRP A 411 0.22 2.08 5.68
C TRP A 411 -0.75 0.91 5.83
N ALA A 412 -0.68 -0.12 4.97
CA ALA A 412 -1.50 -1.32 5.12
C ALA A 412 -1.29 -1.97 6.50
N THR A 413 -0.04 -2.12 6.94
CA THR A 413 0.32 -2.60 8.29
C THR A 413 -0.22 -1.69 9.41
N THR A 414 -0.33 -0.38 9.18
CA THR A 414 -0.91 0.54 10.15
C THR A 414 -2.43 0.40 10.22
N PHE A 415 -3.09 0.23 9.08
CA PHE A 415 -4.53 0.07 9.01
C PHE A 415 -4.99 -1.26 9.60
N GLU A 416 -4.27 -2.36 9.35
CA GLU A 416 -4.57 -3.67 9.97
C GLU A 416 -4.61 -3.58 11.50
N LEU A 417 -3.66 -2.84 12.12
CA LEU A 417 -3.65 -2.65 13.56
C LEU A 417 -4.90 -1.92 14.07
N TYR A 418 -5.34 -0.88 13.37
CA TYR A 418 -6.49 -0.09 13.80
C TYR A 418 -7.83 -0.77 13.48
N LEU A 419 -7.91 -1.54 12.41
CA LEU A 419 -9.03 -2.46 12.15
C LEU A 419 -9.15 -3.46 13.29
N GLY A 420 -8.06 -4.13 13.65
CA GLY A 420 -8.02 -5.06 14.77
C GLY A 420 -8.45 -4.43 16.10
N TYR A 421 -8.22 -3.12 16.33
CA TYR A 421 -8.75 -2.44 17.51
C TYR A 421 -10.28 -2.42 17.54
N SER A 422 -10.93 -2.32 16.39
CA SER A 422 -12.40 -2.33 16.28
C SER A 422 -13.01 -3.74 16.38
N GLU A 423 -12.25 -4.76 16.05
CA GLU A 423 -12.68 -6.16 15.95
C GLU A 423 -12.47 -6.93 17.24
N VAL A 424 -11.23 -6.95 17.73
CA VAL A 424 -10.83 -7.74 18.91
C VAL A 424 -10.42 -6.89 20.10
N GLY A 425 -10.38 -5.56 19.93
CA GLY A 425 -9.97 -4.60 20.96
C GLY A 425 -8.46 -4.41 21.04
N LYS A 426 -8.06 -3.22 21.55
CA LYS A 426 -6.66 -2.77 21.56
C LYS A 426 -5.68 -3.78 22.18
N PRO A 427 -5.94 -4.41 23.36
CA PRO A 427 -4.96 -5.31 23.99
C PRO A 427 -4.63 -6.54 23.13
N ALA A 428 -5.63 -7.15 22.50
CA ALA A 428 -5.45 -8.33 21.66
C ALA A 428 -4.75 -7.98 20.34
N SER A 429 -5.19 -6.92 19.68
CA SER A 429 -4.56 -6.45 18.45
C SER A 429 -3.11 -5.98 18.67
N ASP A 430 -2.81 -5.27 19.78
CA ASP A 430 -1.43 -4.91 20.16
C ASP A 430 -0.56 -6.17 20.36
N GLU A 431 -1.11 -7.25 20.91
CA GLU A 431 -0.37 -8.50 21.11
C GLU A 431 -0.04 -9.17 19.78
N VAL A 432 -1.01 -9.25 18.87
CA VAL A 432 -0.80 -9.77 17.51
C VAL A 432 0.26 -8.94 16.79
N TYR A 433 0.13 -7.62 16.78
CA TYR A 433 1.06 -6.71 16.14
C TYR A 433 2.50 -6.86 16.66
N ARG A 434 2.68 -6.91 17.98
CA ARG A 434 3.99 -7.15 18.60
C ARG A 434 4.60 -8.47 18.14
N ASN A 435 3.83 -9.56 18.19
CA ASN A 435 4.35 -10.90 17.91
C ASN A 435 4.60 -11.12 16.42
N PHE A 436 3.73 -10.62 15.56
CA PHE A 436 3.81 -10.84 14.12
C PHE A 436 4.73 -9.84 13.41
N ARG A 437 4.62 -8.54 13.72
CA ARG A 437 5.36 -7.47 13.03
C ARG A 437 6.66 -7.09 13.73
N VAL A 438 6.62 -6.72 15.03
CA VAL A 438 7.75 -6.06 15.70
C VAL A 438 8.80 -7.03 16.18
N LYS A 439 8.41 -8.15 16.77
CA LYS A 439 9.31 -9.11 17.43
C LYS A 439 10.39 -9.69 16.52
N LYS A 440 10.03 -9.95 15.25
CA LYS A 440 10.98 -10.50 14.27
C LYS A 440 12.10 -9.52 13.95
N TRP A 441 11.80 -8.23 13.95
CA TRP A 441 12.80 -7.18 13.72
C TRP A 441 13.62 -6.90 14.97
N ILE A 442 12.97 -6.55 16.09
CA ILE A 442 13.65 -5.99 17.26
C ILE A 442 14.60 -6.99 17.94
N PHE A 443 14.32 -8.28 17.85
CA PHE A 443 15.18 -9.35 18.39
C PHE A 443 16.04 -10.04 17.33
N ASP A 444 16.13 -9.46 16.12
CA ASP A 444 17.09 -9.92 15.12
C ASP A 444 18.51 -9.51 15.55
N PRO A 445 19.44 -10.45 15.71
CA PRO A 445 20.81 -10.13 16.06
C PRO A 445 21.62 -9.48 14.92
N SER A 446 21.05 -9.39 13.72
CA SER A 446 21.71 -8.85 12.54
C SER A 446 21.53 -7.34 12.42
N THR A 447 22.45 -6.56 12.97
CA THR A 447 22.49 -5.09 12.78
C THR A 447 22.62 -4.67 11.31
N ALA A 448 22.96 -5.59 10.41
CA ALA A 448 23.02 -5.33 8.97
C ALA A 448 21.63 -5.11 8.34
N GLU A 449 20.55 -5.37 9.07
CA GLU A 449 19.17 -5.14 8.66
C GLU A 449 18.57 -3.83 9.18
N ASP A 450 19.30 -3.09 10.04
CA ASP A 450 18.90 -1.75 10.49
C ASP A 450 19.24 -0.69 9.43
N LEU A 451 18.60 -0.80 8.27
CA LEU A 451 18.78 0.13 7.17
C LEU A 451 17.79 1.32 7.29
N PRO A 452 18.18 2.54 6.87
CA PRO A 452 17.25 3.65 6.79
C PRO A 452 16.03 3.34 5.92
N ILE A 453 14.83 3.71 6.38
CA ILE A 453 13.58 3.45 5.64
C ILE A 453 13.60 4.08 4.24
N ILE A 454 14.25 5.25 4.09
CA ILE A 454 14.28 6.02 2.84
C ILE A 454 15.02 5.32 1.68
N ILE A 455 15.75 4.23 1.94
CA ILE A 455 16.43 3.47 0.90
C ILE A 455 15.38 2.89 -0.06
N PRO A 456 15.55 3.09 -1.38
CA PRO A 456 14.61 2.54 -2.34
C PRO A 456 14.46 1.02 -2.20
N THR A 457 13.23 0.53 -2.26
CA THR A 457 12.90 -0.90 -2.13
C THR A 457 13.70 -1.76 -3.11
N SER A 458 13.88 -1.28 -4.35
CA SER A 458 14.67 -1.94 -5.40
C SER A 458 16.16 -2.09 -5.06
N GLU A 459 16.68 -1.30 -4.13
CA GLU A 459 18.08 -1.34 -3.68
C GLU A 459 18.29 -2.21 -2.44
N LEU A 460 17.21 -2.67 -1.79
CA LEU A 460 17.28 -3.50 -0.60
C LEU A 460 17.63 -4.95 -0.97
N THR A 461 18.77 -5.43 -0.50
CA THR A 461 19.16 -6.84 -0.62
C THR A 461 18.70 -7.68 0.57
N ARG A 462 18.49 -7.05 1.72
CA ARG A 462 17.97 -7.62 2.97
C ARG A 462 17.21 -6.55 3.74
N GLY A 463 16.54 -6.91 4.82
CA GLY A 463 15.77 -5.95 5.63
C GLY A 463 14.51 -5.42 4.96
N TYR A 464 14.04 -6.05 3.87
CA TYR A 464 12.83 -5.63 3.16
C TYR A 464 11.62 -5.61 4.09
N GLY A 465 11.32 -6.72 4.77
CA GLY A 465 10.18 -6.80 5.68
C GLY A 465 10.23 -5.76 6.81
N ASN A 466 11.43 -5.49 7.35
CA ASN A 466 11.58 -4.46 8.37
C ASN A 466 11.32 -3.06 7.81
N ASN A 467 11.85 -2.76 6.62
CA ASN A 467 11.78 -1.41 6.04
C ASN A 467 10.48 -1.13 5.29
N ALA A 468 9.81 -2.14 4.72
CA ALA A 468 8.54 -1.96 4.03
C ALA A 468 7.35 -1.94 5.03
N TYR A 469 7.34 -2.79 6.03
CA TYR A 469 6.20 -3.05 6.93
C TYR A 469 6.35 -2.38 8.30
N VAL A 470 7.16 -2.96 9.20
CA VAL A 470 7.11 -2.65 10.64
C VAL A 470 7.66 -1.27 10.99
N LYS A 471 8.84 -0.90 10.49
CA LYS A 471 9.48 0.37 10.84
C LYS A 471 8.66 1.59 10.37
N PRO A 472 8.19 1.63 9.10
CA PRO A 472 7.33 2.73 8.66
C PRO A 472 5.99 2.76 9.39
N SER A 473 5.34 1.62 9.63
CA SER A 473 4.11 1.56 10.42
C SER A 473 4.31 2.14 11.81
N LEU A 474 5.35 1.72 12.54
CA LEU A 474 5.67 2.31 13.86
C LEU A 474 5.93 3.81 13.78
N SER A 475 6.55 4.31 12.70
CA SER A 475 6.75 5.75 12.50
C SER A 475 5.44 6.52 12.35
N TYR A 476 4.46 5.95 11.61
CA TYR A 476 3.14 6.56 11.43
C TYR A 476 2.34 6.56 12.74
N ILE A 477 2.41 5.46 13.51
CA ILE A 477 1.78 5.34 14.84
C ILE A 477 2.43 6.32 15.84
N ALA A 478 3.75 6.43 15.86
CA ALA A 478 4.48 7.38 16.69
C ALA A 478 4.13 8.85 16.34
N LEU A 479 4.00 9.15 15.05
CA LEU A 479 3.59 10.48 14.59
C LEU A 479 2.16 10.80 15.01
N ARG A 480 1.25 9.81 14.94
CA ARG A 480 -0.14 9.96 15.42
C ARG A 480 -0.20 10.23 16.92
N ASP A 481 0.58 9.49 17.71
CA ASP A 481 0.71 9.72 19.15
C ASP A 481 1.24 11.14 19.44
N MET A 482 2.28 11.58 18.74
CA MET A 482 2.88 12.91 18.93
C MET A 482 1.92 14.07 18.57
N LEU A 483 1.10 13.91 17.54
CA LEU A 483 0.20 14.97 17.08
C LEU A 483 -1.17 14.91 17.75
N GLY A 484 -1.56 13.75 18.26
CA GLY A 484 -2.93 13.42 18.64
C GLY A 484 -3.82 13.15 17.41
N ASP A 485 -4.89 12.38 17.63
CA ASP A 485 -5.74 11.83 16.56
C ASP A 485 -6.27 12.89 15.59
N GLU A 486 -6.87 13.95 16.10
CA GLU A 486 -7.51 14.98 15.29
C GLU A 486 -6.52 15.70 14.36
N LEU A 487 -5.36 16.09 14.90
CA LEU A 487 -4.36 16.82 14.12
C LEU A 487 -3.65 15.90 13.14
N PHE A 488 -3.41 14.65 13.54
CA PHE A 488 -2.83 13.64 12.65
C PHE A 488 -3.76 13.34 11.47
N LYS A 489 -5.05 13.04 11.72
CA LYS A 489 -6.05 12.80 10.65
C LYS A 489 -6.17 13.99 9.73
N LYS A 490 -6.22 15.21 10.27
CA LYS A 490 -6.23 16.43 9.47
C LYS A 490 -5.02 16.53 8.55
N ALA A 491 -3.82 16.27 9.05
CA ALA A 491 -2.59 16.31 8.26
C ALA A 491 -2.56 15.20 7.20
N LEU A 492 -2.99 13.99 7.55
CA LEU A 492 -3.12 12.86 6.63
C LEU A 492 -4.11 13.18 5.49
N HIS A 493 -5.26 13.78 5.81
CA HIS A 493 -6.24 14.20 4.80
C HIS A 493 -5.67 15.28 3.87
N VAL A 494 -4.83 16.20 4.37
CA VAL A 494 -4.11 17.16 3.51
C VAL A 494 -3.21 16.42 2.51
N TYR A 495 -2.46 15.43 2.97
CA TYR A 495 -1.62 14.60 2.10
C TYR A 495 -2.46 13.85 1.05
N MET A 496 -3.48 13.14 1.49
CA MET A 496 -4.33 12.35 0.60
C MET A 496 -5.07 13.24 -0.42
N ASN A 497 -5.61 14.39 0.01
CA ASN A 497 -6.28 15.32 -0.90
C ASN A 497 -5.34 15.95 -1.93
N ASN A 498 -4.09 16.19 -1.58
CA ASN A 498 -3.09 16.72 -2.51
C ASN A 498 -2.72 15.70 -3.60
N TRP A 499 -2.66 14.42 -3.25
CA TRP A 499 -1.96 13.43 -4.05
C TRP A 499 -2.80 12.24 -4.52
N ASN A 500 -4.08 12.11 -4.14
CA ASN A 500 -4.92 11.03 -4.69
C ASN A 500 -4.97 11.13 -6.22
N GLY A 501 -4.93 9.96 -6.88
CA GLY A 501 -4.88 9.86 -8.33
C GLY A 501 -3.61 10.44 -8.97
N LYS A 502 -2.53 10.63 -8.19
CA LYS A 502 -1.23 11.14 -8.61
C LYS A 502 -0.12 10.27 -8.03
N HIS A 503 1.14 10.63 -8.33
CA HIS A 503 2.32 9.89 -7.91
C HIS A 503 3.12 10.66 -6.86
N PRO A 504 2.77 10.54 -5.56
CA PRO A 504 3.55 11.15 -4.49
C PRO A 504 4.88 10.43 -4.29
N ILE A 505 5.85 11.19 -3.78
CA ILE A 505 7.13 10.69 -3.30
C ILE A 505 7.25 10.96 -1.79
N PRO A 506 8.22 10.37 -1.07
CA PRO A 506 8.35 10.55 0.38
C PRO A 506 8.33 12.01 0.84
N TRP A 507 9.00 12.89 0.13
CA TRP A 507 9.06 14.32 0.48
C TRP A 507 7.70 15.02 0.34
N ASP A 508 6.83 14.56 -0.54
CA ASP A 508 5.46 15.07 -0.65
C ASP A 508 4.64 14.70 0.59
N TYR A 509 4.83 13.48 1.11
CA TYR A 509 4.26 13.04 2.38
C TYR A 509 4.81 13.89 3.54
N PHE A 510 6.13 13.99 3.69
CA PHE A 510 6.76 14.76 4.79
C PHE A 510 6.31 16.22 4.79
N ASN A 511 6.31 16.85 3.64
CA ASN A 511 5.90 18.24 3.48
C ASN A 511 4.38 18.43 3.72
N SER A 512 3.54 17.52 3.21
CA SER A 512 2.08 17.57 3.43
C SER A 512 1.72 17.40 4.90
N MET A 513 2.37 16.46 5.62
CA MET A 513 2.16 16.26 7.06
C MET A 513 2.60 17.48 7.87
N SER A 514 3.74 18.07 7.50
CA SER A 514 4.21 19.31 8.13
C SER A 514 3.26 20.48 7.87
N ALA A 515 2.81 20.68 6.65
CA ALA A 515 1.86 21.73 6.28
C ALA A 515 0.48 21.52 6.93
N GLY A 516 -0.04 20.30 6.89
CA GLY A 516 -1.35 19.94 7.46
C GLY A 516 -1.42 20.07 8.97
N SER A 517 -0.33 19.74 9.68
CA SER A 517 -0.22 19.90 11.14
C SER A 517 0.17 21.31 11.56
N GLY A 518 0.73 22.13 10.67
CA GLY A 518 1.31 23.43 11.00
C GLY A 518 2.58 23.35 11.85
N LYS A 519 3.23 22.18 11.88
CA LYS A 519 4.47 21.94 12.66
C LYS A 519 5.62 21.60 11.73
N ASN A 520 6.84 21.96 12.12
CA ASN A 520 8.04 21.46 11.44
C ASN A 520 8.35 20.06 11.95
N LEU A 521 8.06 19.05 11.12
CA LEU A 521 8.26 17.64 11.46
C LEU A 521 9.58 17.06 10.90
N ASN A 522 10.45 17.87 10.31
CA ASN A 522 11.67 17.39 9.66
C ASN A 522 12.60 16.63 10.61
N TRP A 523 12.70 17.03 11.87
CA TRP A 523 13.49 16.34 12.88
C TRP A 523 12.99 14.91 13.10
N PHE A 524 11.66 14.72 13.15
CA PHE A 524 11.00 13.43 13.33
C PHE A 524 11.20 12.54 12.08
N PHE A 525 10.94 13.08 10.88
CA PHE A 525 11.16 12.34 9.64
C PHE A 525 12.63 11.99 9.41
N TYR A 526 13.55 12.89 9.76
CA TYR A 526 14.98 12.54 9.71
C TYR A 526 15.30 11.39 10.65
N ASN A 527 14.82 11.43 11.89
CA ASN A 527 15.07 10.41 12.89
C ASN A 527 14.56 9.03 12.41
N TRP A 528 13.34 8.94 11.90
CA TRP A 528 12.75 7.67 11.50
C TRP A 528 13.20 7.18 10.12
N PHE A 529 13.27 8.05 9.11
CA PHE A 529 13.44 7.64 7.72
C PHE A 529 14.90 7.68 7.23
N PHE A 530 15.76 8.51 7.84
CA PHE A 530 17.12 8.73 7.33
C PHE A 530 18.23 8.17 8.24
N THR A 531 17.86 7.46 9.29
CA THR A 531 18.83 6.85 10.22
C THR A 531 18.65 5.34 10.22
N ASN A 532 19.67 4.64 10.70
CA ASN A 532 19.63 3.21 11.00
C ASN A 532 19.44 2.96 12.50
N ASN A 533 18.58 3.76 13.13
CA ASN A 533 18.19 3.60 14.52
C ASN A 533 17.35 2.33 14.75
N TYR A 534 17.21 1.95 16.01
CA TYR A 534 16.33 0.90 16.50
C TYR A 534 15.66 1.34 17.82
N ILE A 535 14.97 0.47 18.53
CA ILE A 535 14.24 0.81 19.76
C ILE A 535 14.96 0.20 20.95
N ASP A 536 15.50 1.06 21.82
CA ASP A 536 16.18 0.69 23.06
C ASP A 536 16.25 1.92 23.96
N LEU A 537 15.50 1.90 25.07
CA LEU A 537 15.53 2.93 26.11
C LEU A 537 16.21 2.38 27.37
N ASN A 538 16.89 3.23 28.11
CA ASN A 538 17.55 2.90 29.35
C ASN A 538 17.10 3.86 30.46
N LEU A 539 16.57 3.31 31.54
CA LEU A 539 16.28 4.06 32.76
C LEU A 539 17.55 4.25 33.57
N GLN A 540 18.28 5.34 33.33
CA GLN A 540 19.60 5.58 33.92
C GLN A 540 19.55 5.77 35.43
N ASN A 541 18.63 6.60 35.95
CA ASN A 541 18.47 6.83 37.38
C ASN A 541 17.13 7.48 37.74
N VAL A 542 16.78 7.40 39.02
CA VAL A 542 15.64 8.09 39.65
C VAL A 542 16.15 8.82 40.87
N VAL A 543 16.09 10.15 40.85
CA VAL A 543 16.63 11.00 41.91
C VAL A 543 15.50 11.81 42.56
N LYS A 544 15.39 11.75 43.90
CA LYS A 544 14.44 12.57 44.67
C LYS A 544 14.90 14.02 44.68
N ASP A 545 13.97 14.95 44.48
CA ASP A 545 14.19 16.39 44.67
C ASP A 545 13.12 17.01 45.58
N ASN A 546 13.08 18.33 45.66
CA ASN A 546 12.15 19.05 46.57
C ASN A 546 10.67 18.95 46.14
N THR A 547 10.38 18.52 44.91
CA THR A 547 9.04 18.49 44.32
C THR A 547 8.57 17.06 43.97
N GLY A 548 9.43 16.05 44.14
CA GLY A 548 9.15 14.67 43.84
C GLY A 548 10.40 13.92 43.39
N TYR A 549 10.38 13.39 42.16
CA TYR A 549 11.50 12.64 41.60
C TYR A 549 11.78 13.04 40.13
N LYS A 550 13.04 12.98 39.74
CA LYS A 550 13.52 13.10 38.37
C LYS A 550 13.93 11.75 37.86
N VAL A 551 13.34 11.32 36.75
CA VAL A 551 13.68 10.10 36.06
C VAL A 551 14.52 10.47 34.82
N ALA A 552 15.77 10.07 34.82
CA ALA A 552 16.67 10.26 33.66
C ALA A 552 16.60 9.03 32.76
N ILE A 553 16.31 9.26 31.49
CA ILE A 553 16.13 8.24 30.46
C ILE A 553 17.10 8.51 29.33
N GLU A 554 17.81 7.48 28.89
CA GLU A 554 18.68 7.49 27.72
C GLU A 554 17.99 6.74 26.57
N ASN A 555 18.05 7.30 25.36
CA ASN A 555 17.61 6.67 24.14
C ASN A 555 18.83 6.05 23.45
N ILE A 556 19.11 4.79 23.76
CA ILE A 556 20.26 4.04 23.20
C ILE A 556 20.03 3.76 21.73
N GLY A 557 18.85 3.25 21.37
CA GLY A 557 18.51 2.83 20.02
C GLY A 557 18.31 4.00 19.06
N GLY A 558 17.89 5.16 19.55
CA GLY A 558 17.84 6.42 18.83
C GLY A 558 16.50 6.79 18.20
N PHE A 559 15.56 5.86 17.96
CA PHE A 559 14.24 6.21 17.44
C PHE A 559 13.43 7.04 18.45
N ALA A 560 12.76 8.07 17.96
CA ALA A 560 11.86 8.91 18.74
C ALA A 560 10.50 8.20 18.93
N ILE A 561 10.40 7.37 19.94
CA ILE A 561 9.20 6.60 20.27
C ILE A 561 8.39 7.22 21.43
N PRO A 562 7.07 6.94 21.51
CA PRO A 562 6.31 7.16 22.74
C PRO A 562 6.64 6.09 23.78
N PHE A 563 6.48 6.41 25.06
CA PHE A 563 6.62 5.46 26.16
C PHE A 563 5.88 5.92 27.40
N ASP A 564 5.60 4.98 28.28
CA ASP A 564 4.99 5.23 29.60
C ASP A 564 6.01 5.09 30.72
N VAL A 565 6.03 6.02 31.65
CA VAL A 565 6.74 5.89 32.92
C VAL A 565 5.74 5.38 33.97
N LYS A 566 5.80 4.08 34.24
CA LYS A 566 4.95 3.42 35.26
C LYS A 566 5.59 3.51 36.63
N VAL A 567 4.95 4.21 37.52
CA VAL A 567 5.42 4.48 38.91
C VAL A 567 4.63 3.64 39.88
N THR A 568 5.33 2.94 40.79
CA THR A 568 4.71 2.27 41.93
C THR A 568 5.18 2.97 43.19
N TYR A 569 4.26 3.37 44.04
CA TYR A 569 4.53 4.03 45.34
C TYR A 569 4.60 3.02 46.49
N ALA A 570 5.25 3.40 47.57
CA ALA A 570 5.41 2.54 48.75
C ALA A 570 4.06 2.21 49.42
N ASP A 571 3.01 2.98 49.20
CA ASP A 571 1.64 2.71 49.65
C ASP A 571 0.87 1.73 48.73
N GLY A 572 1.50 1.20 47.71
CA GLY A 572 0.93 0.25 46.74
C GLY A 572 0.13 0.92 45.62
N THR A 573 -0.05 2.23 45.61
CA THR A 573 -0.71 2.94 44.50
C THR A 573 0.22 3.05 43.30
N THR A 574 -0.35 3.19 42.10
CA THR A 574 0.38 3.32 40.86
C THR A 574 -0.01 4.59 40.11
N GLU A 575 0.90 5.10 39.31
CA GLU A 575 0.68 6.21 38.36
C GLU A 575 1.34 5.88 37.03
N ASN A 576 0.71 6.29 35.93
CA ASN A 576 1.25 6.16 34.59
C ASN A 576 1.42 7.54 33.94
N LEU A 577 2.64 7.87 33.52
CA LEU A 577 2.98 9.14 32.90
C LEU A 577 3.37 8.91 31.45
N HIS A 578 2.40 9.07 30.55
CA HIS A 578 2.64 8.93 29.11
C HIS A 578 3.54 10.04 28.57
N GLN A 579 4.49 9.66 27.73
CA GLN A 579 5.39 10.55 27.01
C GLN A 579 5.24 10.32 25.52
N THR A 580 4.85 11.38 24.80
CA THR A 580 4.79 11.34 23.33
C THR A 580 6.20 11.49 22.75
N PRO A 581 6.43 11.16 21.46
CA PRO A 581 7.72 11.39 20.80
C PRO A 581 8.25 12.82 20.87
N ALA A 582 7.39 13.81 21.13
CA ALA A 582 7.81 15.21 21.28
C ALA A 582 8.86 15.43 22.41
N VAL A 583 8.94 14.52 23.38
CA VAL A 583 9.97 14.58 24.44
C VAL A 583 11.40 14.52 23.86
N TRP A 584 11.57 13.95 22.68
CA TRP A 584 12.85 13.77 21.99
C TRP A 584 13.20 14.93 21.05
N GLU A 585 12.31 15.90 20.81
CA GLU A 585 12.54 16.97 19.84
C GLU A 585 13.79 17.81 20.18
N ALA A 586 13.94 18.19 21.44
CA ALA A 586 15.07 19.02 21.89
C ALA A 586 16.38 18.21 22.05
N ASN A 587 16.28 16.95 22.44
CA ASN A 587 17.42 16.06 22.62
C ASN A 587 17.00 14.62 22.34
N GLN A 588 17.47 14.07 21.21
CA GLN A 588 17.08 12.73 20.76
C GLN A 588 17.77 11.60 21.55
N LYS A 589 18.71 11.91 22.44
CA LYS A 589 19.49 10.93 23.20
C LYS A 589 19.10 10.83 24.67
N GLN A 590 18.53 11.88 25.24
CA GLN A 590 18.22 11.91 26.68
C GLN A 590 16.95 12.69 26.94
N ALA A 591 16.14 12.18 27.88
CA ALA A 591 14.97 12.84 28.42
C ALA A 591 15.00 12.83 29.95
N THR A 592 14.38 13.83 30.58
CA THR A 592 14.17 13.87 32.04
C THR A 592 12.70 14.07 32.31
N ILE A 593 12.08 13.09 32.98
CA ILE A 593 10.66 13.13 33.35
C ILE A 593 10.53 13.44 34.83
N HIS A 594 9.63 14.36 35.17
CA HIS A 594 9.37 14.77 36.53
C HIS A 594 8.12 14.10 37.10
N ILE A 595 8.30 13.25 38.11
CA ILE A 595 7.23 12.69 38.91
C ILE A 595 6.94 13.67 40.07
N LYS A 596 5.88 14.46 39.97
CA LYS A 596 5.48 15.42 41.02
C LYS A 596 4.69 14.69 42.11
N THR A 597 5.31 14.41 43.24
CA THR A 597 4.69 13.65 44.30
C THR A 597 5.35 13.92 45.65
N THR A 598 4.56 13.79 46.74
CA THR A 598 5.06 13.73 48.10
C THR A 598 5.22 12.29 48.59
N LYS A 599 4.70 11.30 47.84
CA LYS A 599 4.79 9.88 48.18
C LYS A 599 6.20 9.35 47.94
N THR A 600 6.56 8.28 48.63
CA THR A 600 7.80 7.58 48.36
C THR A 600 7.62 6.67 47.14
N VAL A 601 8.45 6.87 46.13
CA VAL A 601 8.49 5.99 44.93
C VAL A 601 9.22 4.71 45.33
N GLN A 602 8.55 3.57 45.08
CA GLN A 602 9.10 2.23 45.32
C GLN A 602 9.80 1.68 44.08
N SER A 603 9.19 1.85 42.92
CA SER A 603 9.79 1.46 41.65
C SER A 603 9.29 2.31 40.49
N VAL A 604 10.11 2.34 39.43
CA VAL A 604 9.78 2.95 38.13
C VAL A 604 10.09 1.91 37.04
N PHE A 605 9.19 1.82 36.07
CA PHE A 605 9.35 0.95 34.89
C PHE A 605 9.00 1.71 33.62
N LEU A 606 9.81 1.57 32.57
CA LEU A 606 9.51 2.09 31.23
C LEU A 606 8.75 1.03 30.44
N ASP A 607 7.56 1.39 29.97
CA ASP A 607 6.74 0.55 29.11
C ASP A 607 6.55 1.22 27.74
N ASN A 608 7.07 0.61 26.70
CA ASN A 608 7.02 1.13 25.35
C ASN A 608 5.81 0.58 24.53
N GLY A 609 4.94 -0.23 25.12
CA GLY A 609 3.77 -0.81 24.48
C GLY A 609 4.13 -1.67 23.26
N ILE A 610 3.62 -1.27 22.07
CA ILE A 610 3.93 -1.96 20.81
C ILE A 610 5.33 -1.63 20.26
N PHE A 611 5.97 -0.59 20.77
CA PHE A 611 7.34 -0.21 20.41
C PHE A 611 8.32 -1.05 21.25
N MET A 612 8.38 -2.34 20.99
CA MET A 612 9.15 -3.29 21.80
C MET A 612 10.60 -2.85 21.93
N ASP A 613 11.11 -2.96 23.15
CA ASP A 613 12.48 -2.60 23.50
C ASP A 613 13.43 -3.76 23.27
N ALA A 614 14.61 -3.49 22.71
CA ALA A 614 15.63 -4.51 22.44
C ALA A 614 16.25 -5.07 23.74
N ASP A 615 16.33 -4.25 24.82
CA ASP A 615 16.81 -4.67 26.14
C ASP A 615 15.93 -4.16 27.28
N ILE A 616 14.88 -4.88 27.61
CA ILE A 616 13.99 -4.56 28.73
C ILE A 616 14.64 -4.69 30.13
N SER A 617 15.83 -5.26 30.23
CA SER A 617 16.52 -5.48 31.52
C SER A 617 16.96 -4.17 32.18
N ASN A 618 17.19 -3.13 31.37
CA ASN A 618 17.62 -1.81 31.81
C ASN A 618 16.46 -0.80 31.97
N ASN A 619 15.20 -1.22 31.77
CA ASN A 619 14.01 -0.39 31.84
C ASN A 619 13.39 -0.28 33.22
N LYS A 620 14.03 -0.80 34.27
CA LYS A 620 13.48 -0.83 35.63
C LYS A 620 14.45 -0.26 36.65
N TRP A 621 13.88 0.60 37.54
CA TRP A 621 14.54 1.05 38.75
C TRP A 621 13.70 0.65 39.99
N VAL A 622 14.39 0.24 41.07
CA VAL A 622 13.78 -0.09 42.36
C VAL A 622 14.45 0.77 43.44
N GLY A 623 13.67 1.48 44.21
CA GLY A 623 14.11 2.27 45.34
C GLY A 623 14.74 1.39 46.45
N LYS A 624 15.77 1.92 47.08
CA LYS A 624 16.46 1.25 48.19
C LYS A 624 15.70 1.46 49.51
#